data_947e9714306651d39a4f392868072991
#
_entry.id   947e9714306651d39a4f392868072991
#
_cell.length_a   1.000
_cell.length_b   1.000
_cell.length_c   1.000
_cell.angle_alpha   90.00
_cell.angle_beta   90.00
_cell.angle_gamma   90.00
#
_symmetry.space_group_name_H-M   'P 1'
#
loop_
_entity.id
_entity.type
_entity.pdbx_description
1 polymer ?
#
loop_
_entity_poly.entity_id
_entity_poly.type
_entity_poly.pdbx_seq_one_letter_code
_entity_poly.pdbx_strand_id
1 'polypeptide(L)' 'HHPEHFENGLDDMNLVDLIEMFCDWKAATERHDDGDIHKSIIYNTTRFNISPQLVKILENSVKLF' A
#
# COMPACT_ATOMS: atom_id res chain seq x y z
N HIS A 1 -8.98 -2.75 3.18
CA HIS A 1 -9.17 -3.53 1.97
C HIS A 1 -7.83 -3.90 1.35
N HIS A 2 -7.53 -5.19 1.29
CA HIS A 2 -6.29 -5.70 0.76
C HIS A 2 -6.54 -6.53 -0.49
N PRO A 3 -5.56 -6.57 -1.42
CA PRO A 3 -5.72 -7.32 -2.68
C PRO A 3 -6.08 -8.78 -2.51
N GLU A 4 -5.70 -9.39 -1.39
CA GLU A 4 -5.98 -10.80 -1.11
C GLU A 4 -7.46 -11.13 -0.98
N HIS A 5 -8.31 -10.11 -0.77
CA HIS A 5 -9.76 -10.26 -0.67
C HIS A 5 -10.46 -10.19 -2.03
N PHE A 6 -9.72 -9.96 -3.10
CA PHE A 6 -10.24 -9.82 -4.45
C PHE A 6 -9.71 -10.95 -5.33
N GLU A 7 -10.55 -11.43 -6.26
CA GLU A 7 -10.19 -12.53 -7.16
C GLU A 7 -8.97 -12.22 -8.02
N ASN A 8 -8.89 -10.99 -8.54
CA ASN A 8 -7.79 -10.54 -9.39
C ASN A 8 -6.85 -9.56 -8.68
N GLY A 9 -6.85 -9.56 -7.35
CA GLY A 9 -5.98 -8.72 -6.56
C GLY A 9 -6.24 -7.23 -6.81
N LEU A 10 -5.17 -6.48 -7.02
CA LEU A 10 -5.25 -5.03 -7.24
C LEU A 10 -6.13 -4.63 -8.42
N ASP A 11 -6.20 -5.48 -9.43
CA ASP A 11 -6.99 -5.16 -10.63
C ASP A 11 -8.49 -5.03 -10.35
N ASP A 12 -8.96 -5.65 -9.28
CA ASP A 12 -10.37 -5.56 -8.86
C ASP A 12 -10.63 -4.39 -7.92
N MET A 13 -9.59 -3.74 -7.42
CA MET A 13 -9.72 -2.64 -6.47
C MET A 13 -10.05 -1.33 -7.19
N ASN A 14 -10.86 -0.50 -6.55
CA ASN A 14 -11.07 0.86 -7.03
C ASN A 14 -10.13 1.82 -6.30
N LEU A 15 -10.19 3.10 -6.66
CA LEU A 15 -9.31 4.11 -6.07
C LEU A 15 -9.53 4.26 -4.57
N VAL A 16 -10.78 4.17 -4.11
CA VAL A 16 -11.10 4.27 -2.68
C VAL A 16 -10.48 3.10 -1.91
N ASP A 17 -10.59 1.89 -2.47
CA ASP A 17 -9.98 0.70 -1.87
C ASP A 17 -8.47 0.86 -1.75
N LEU A 18 -7.85 1.41 -2.78
CA LEU A 18 -6.41 1.65 -2.81
C LEU A 18 -5.98 2.65 -1.74
N ILE A 19 -6.72 3.75 -1.60
CA ILE A 19 -6.46 4.77 -0.60
C ILE A 19 -6.60 4.18 0.81
N GLU A 20 -7.66 3.41 1.05
CA GLU A 20 -7.88 2.76 2.34
C GLU A 20 -6.74 1.81 2.69
N MET A 21 -6.29 1.02 1.72
CA MET A 21 -5.16 0.10 1.90
C MET A 21 -3.89 0.87 2.29
N PHE A 22 -3.60 1.95 1.59
CA PHE A 22 -2.43 2.77 1.85
C PHE A 22 -2.50 3.42 3.24
N CYS A 23 -3.67 3.91 3.64
CA CYS A 23 -3.89 4.46 4.97
C CYS A 23 -3.69 3.41 6.06
N ASP A 24 -4.11 2.17 5.82
CA ASP A 24 -3.89 1.08 6.75
C ASP A 24 -2.39 0.80 6.94
N TRP A 25 -1.63 0.79 5.86
CA TRP A 25 -0.18 0.61 5.95
C TRP A 25 0.47 1.73 6.77
N LYS A 26 0.04 2.96 6.52
CA LYS A 26 0.56 4.12 7.24
C LYS A 26 0.23 4.05 8.73
N ALA A 27 -1.01 3.72 9.06
CA ALA A 27 -1.44 3.58 10.44
C ALA A 27 -0.67 2.47 11.16
N ALA A 28 -0.42 1.35 10.46
CA ALA A 28 0.35 0.25 11.02
C ALA A 28 1.78 0.67 11.34
N THR A 29 2.43 1.43 10.44
CA THR A 29 3.80 1.88 10.69
C THR A 29 3.88 2.88 11.84
N GLU A 30 2.86 3.70 12.04
CA GLU A 30 2.82 4.66 13.15
C GLU A 30 2.65 4.00 14.51
N ARG A 31 2.14 2.76 14.54
CA ARG A 31 1.96 2.03 15.80
C ARG A 31 3.23 1.29 16.27
N HIS A 32 4.27 1.28 15.45
CA HIS A 32 5.52 0.61 15.75
C HIS A 32 6.67 1.62 15.76
N ASP A 33 7.52 1.55 16.78
CA ASP A 33 8.67 2.45 16.90
C ASP A 33 9.61 2.34 15.70
N ASP A 34 9.72 1.13 15.14
CA ASP A 34 10.56 0.88 13.98
C ASP A 34 9.78 0.93 12.67
N GLY A 35 8.54 1.42 12.70
CA GLY A 35 7.69 1.48 11.54
C GLY A 35 8.25 2.42 10.47
N ASP A 36 8.30 1.94 9.22
CA ASP A 36 8.79 2.71 8.08
C ASP A 36 7.86 2.44 6.90
N ILE A 37 7.14 3.46 6.47
CA ILE A 37 6.18 3.34 5.38
C ILE A 37 6.86 2.92 4.07
N HIS A 38 8.09 3.33 3.83
CA HIS A 38 8.82 2.91 2.63
C HIS A 38 9.09 1.41 2.63
N LYS A 39 9.48 0.85 3.77
CA LYS A 39 9.67 -0.60 3.91
C LYS A 39 8.36 -1.35 3.74
N SER A 40 7.26 -0.79 4.26
CA SER A 40 5.94 -1.37 4.12
C SER A 40 5.52 -1.42 2.65
N ILE A 41 5.76 -0.36 1.89
CA ILE A 41 5.47 -0.33 0.46
C ILE A 41 6.28 -1.39 -0.28
N ILE A 42 7.57 -1.50 -0.01
CA ILE A 42 8.45 -2.48 -0.64
C ILE A 42 7.97 -3.91 -0.33
N TYR A 43 7.68 -4.20 0.93
CA TYR A 43 7.18 -5.50 1.36
C TYR A 43 5.89 -5.88 0.62
N ASN A 44 4.94 -4.94 0.59
CA ASN A 44 3.64 -5.19 -0.03
C ASN A 44 3.71 -5.21 -1.55
N THR A 45 4.70 -4.54 -2.16
CA THR A 45 4.95 -4.62 -3.60
C THR A 45 5.21 -6.07 -4.01
N THR A 46 6.05 -6.77 -3.26
CA THR A 46 6.35 -8.17 -3.52
C THR A 46 5.16 -9.06 -3.21
N ARG A 47 4.50 -8.81 -2.07
CA ARG A 47 3.38 -9.63 -1.59
C ARG A 47 2.19 -9.60 -2.54
N PHE A 48 1.86 -8.43 -3.08
CA PHE A 48 0.66 -8.24 -3.91
C PHE A 48 0.97 -7.99 -5.38
N ASN A 49 2.22 -8.13 -5.79
CA ASN A 49 2.65 -7.93 -7.17
C ASN A 49 2.22 -6.56 -7.72
N ILE A 50 2.53 -5.51 -6.97
CA ILE A 50 2.16 -4.13 -7.33
C ILE A 50 3.03 -3.64 -8.48
N SER A 51 2.41 -2.98 -9.47
CA SER A 51 3.15 -2.49 -10.64
C SER A 51 4.17 -1.40 -10.27
N PRO A 52 5.28 -1.30 -11.01
CA PRO A 52 6.28 -0.26 -10.73
C PRO A 52 5.73 1.15 -10.76
N GLN A 53 4.79 1.43 -11.66
CA GLN A 53 4.17 2.76 -11.76
C GLN A 53 3.38 3.07 -10.49
N LEU A 54 2.59 2.11 -10.00
CA LEU A 54 1.82 2.30 -8.78
C LEU A 54 2.72 2.46 -7.56
N VAL A 55 3.81 1.69 -7.48
CA VAL A 55 4.81 1.83 -6.42
C VAL A 55 5.34 3.26 -6.38
N LYS A 56 5.65 3.83 -7.53
CA LYS A 56 6.14 5.20 -7.62
C LYS A 56 5.13 6.21 -7.13
N ILE A 57 3.86 6.00 -7.48
CA ILE A 57 2.76 6.87 -7.02
C ILE A 57 2.62 6.78 -5.50
N LEU A 58 2.67 5.58 -4.93
CA LEU A 58 2.60 5.38 -3.49
C LEU A 58 3.76 6.06 -2.77
N GLU A 59 4.98 5.92 -3.30
CA GLU A 59 6.16 6.58 -2.73
C GLU A 59 6.02 8.09 -2.76
N ASN A 60 5.50 8.64 -3.85
CA ASN A 60 5.26 10.08 -3.96
C ASN A 60 4.21 10.55 -2.96
N SER A 61 3.25 9.69 -2.64
CA SER A 61 2.13 10.01 -1.76
C SER A 61 2.52 10.01 -0.29
N VAL A 62 3.60 9.36 0.08
CA VAL A 62 4.10 9.32 1.46
C VAL A 62 4.31 10.74 2.00
N LYS A 63 4.71 11.66 1.14
CA LYS A 63 4.99 13.05 1.51
C LYS A 63 3.74 13.83 1.92
N LEU A 64 2.56 13.31 1.61
CA LEU A 64 1.28 13.98 1.88
C LEU A 64 0.69 13.62 3.24
N PHE A 65 1.28 12.67 3.92
CA PHE A 65 0.77 12.17 5.21
C PHE A 65 1.68 12.50 6.37
#